data_00efbd99fb6c224c0c2f4b38d452c503
#
_entry.id   00efbd99fb6c224c0c2f4b38d452c503
#
_cell.length_a   1.000
_cell.length_b   1.000
_cell.length_c   1.000
_cell.angle_alpha   90.00
_cell.angle_beta   90.00
_cell.angle_gamma   90.00
#
_symmetry.space_group_name_H-M   'P 1'
#
loop_
_entity.id
_entity.type
_entity.pdbx_description
1 polymer ?
#
loop_
_entity_poly.entity_id
_entity_poly.type
_entity_poly.pdbx_seq_one_letter_code
_entity_poly.pdbx_strand_id
1 'polypeptide(L)'
;MGKLPTATLKSPWRDIKVYQNHAFIVSEAPDHGLQVFDLTQLRLVKEPQTFVADVRLTDFGNAHNIWINEESGYAYVFGTKLYEGGPLFINVNDPLDPKVEGGYSADSYTHDGQIVIYDGPDLVFKGREILFGSNSDGGEDNQIIIIDVTEKSRPVKISDINYSFSGYAHQGILTE
;
A
#
# COMPACT_ATOMS: atom_id res chain seq x y z
N MET A 1 -26.00 10.86 -3.37
CA MET A 1 -24.51 10.78 -3.41
C MET A 1 -23.91 11.75 -2.40
N GLY A 2 -22.65 11.56 -2.00
CA GLY A 2 -21.98 12.39 -1.02
C GLY A 2 -20.53 12.65 -1.38
N LYS A 3 -19.81 13.33 -0.50
CA LYS A 3 -18.39 13.67 -0.66
C LYS A 3 -17.66 13.39 0.65
N LEU A 4 -16.58 12.64 0.58
CA LEU A 4 -15.55 12.60 1.62
C LEU A 4 -14.43 13.58 1.23
N PRO A 5 -14.22 14.68 1.98
CA PRO A 5 -13.10 15.59 1.69
C PRO A 5 -11.74 14.93 1.88
N THR A 6 -10.75 15.41 1.16
CA THR A 6 -9.34 15.07 1.44
C THR A 6 -8.94 15.52 2.84
N ALA A 7 -8.08 14.75 3.50
CA ALA A 7 -7.64 15.07 4.86
C ALA A 7 -6.83 16.38 4.93
N THR A 8 -6.08 16.70 3.86
CA THR A 8 -5.25 17.90 3.77
C THR A 8 -5.40 18.57 2.40
N LEU A 9 -4.31 18.94 1.77
CA LEU A 9 -4.31 19.63 0.48
C LEU A 9 -4.78 18.70 -0.66
N LYS A 10 -5.24 19.30 -1.75
CA LYS A 10 -5.57 18.55 -2.97
C LYS A 10 -4.29 18.04 -3.63
N SER A 11 -4.32 16.79 -4.07
CA SER A 11 -3.29 16.19 -4.93
C SER A 11 -3.98 15.40 -6.04
N PRO A 12 -3.44 15.38 -7.27
CA PRO A 12 -3.92 14.49 -8.33
C PRO A 12 -3.55 13.01 -8.05
N TRP A 13 -2.46 12.76 -7.31
CA TRP A 13 -2.00 11.42 -6.99
C TRP A 13 -2.61 10.92 -5.68
N ARG A 14 -3.43 9.89 -5.83
CA ARG A 14 -4.16 9.24 -4.76
C ARG A 14 -4.42 7.80 -5.15
N ASP A 15 -4.50 6.94 -4.16
CA ASP A 15 -4.99 5.58 -4.36
C ASP A 15 -6.01 5.21 -3.29
N ILE A 16 -6.86 4.25 -3.62
CA ILE A 16 -7.92 3.75 -2.75
C ILE A 16 -8.06 2.24 -2.90
N LYS A 17 -8.10 1.54 -1.78
CA LYS A 17 -8.47 0.12 -1.71
C LYS A 17 -9.62 -0.08 -0.75
N VAL A 18 -10.33 -1.17 -0.91
CA VAL A 18 -11.47 -1.53 -0.06
C VAL A 18 -11.17 -2.83 0.67
N TYR A 19 -11.41 -2.85 1.96
CA TYR A 19 -11.30 -4.04 2.80
C TYR A 19 -12.34 -3.97 3.92
N GLN A 20 -13.01 -5.09 4.25
CA GLN A 20 -14.03 -5.19 5.30
C GLN A 20 -15.05 -4.02 5.29
N ASN A 21 -15.60 -3.70 4.12
CA ASN A 21 -16.53 -2.57 3.90
C ASN A 21 -15.96 -1.17 4.21
N HIS A 22 -14.65 -1.03 4.37
CA HIS A 22 -13.99 0.27 4.55
C HIS A 22 -13.16 0.65 3.35
N ALA A 23 -13.18 1.93 2.99
CA ALA A 23 -12.27 2.51 2.03
C ALA A 23 -11.02 3.03 2.74
N PHE A 24 -9.85 2.59 2.28
CA PHE A 24 -8.54 3.02 2.72
C PHE A 24 -7.94 3.91 1.65
N ILE A 25 -7.68 5.18 1.98
CA ILE A 25 -7.34 6.23 1.03
C ILE A 25 -6.02 6.86 1.41
N VAL A 26 -5.07 6.83 0.49
CA VAL A 26 -3.77 7.52 0.60
C VAL A 26 -3.67 8.65 -0.41
N SER A 27 -2.69 9.54 -0.22
CA SER A 27 -2.42 10.67 -1.12
C SER A 27 -0.99 11.16 -0.99
N GLU A 28 -0.43 11.69 -2.07
CA GLU A 28 0.85 12.41 -2.04
C GLU A 28 0.77 13.80 -1.39
N ALA A 29 -0.42 14.27 -1.05
CA ALA A 29 -0.56 15.54 -0.33
C ALA A 29 0.20 15.48 1.01
N PRO A 30 0.96 16.54 1.36
CA PRO A 30 1.67 16.57 2.63
C PRO A 30 0.75 16.27 3.81
N ASP A 31 1.25 15.46 4.73
CA ASP A 31 0.57 15.10 5.99
C ASP A 31 -0.82 14.46 5.80
N HIS A 32 -1.11 13.89 4.63
CA HIS A 32 -2.41 13.25 4.38
C HIS A 32 -2.62 12.01 5.25
N GLY A 33 -1.61 11.15 5.35
CA GLY A 33 -1.71 9.87 6.04
C GLY A 33 -2.65 8.89 5.34
N LEU A 34 -3.27 8.01 6.13
CA LEU A 34 -4.28 7.06 5.68
C LEU A 34 -5.65 7.50 6.21
N GLN A 35 -6.60 7.86 5.33
CA GLN A 35 -7.99 8.02 5.70
C GLN A 35 -8.71 6.68 5.59
N VAL A 36 -9.51 6.33 6.60
CA VAL A 36 -10.41 5.17 6.58
C VAL A 36 -11.84 5.66 6.66
N PHE A 37 -12.71 5.08 5.82
CA PHE A 37 -14.13 5.46 5.75
C PHE A 37 -15.02 4.22 5.64
N ASP A 38 -15.96 4.07 6.54
CA ASP A 38 -16.96 2.99 6.53
C ASP A 38 -17.98 3.20 5.38
N LEU A 39 -17.87 2.38 4.35
CA LEU A 39 -18.74 2.41 3.17
C LEU A 39 -20.19 2.01 3.49
N THR A 40 -20.46 1.39 4.62
CA THR A 40 -21.84 1.05 5.01
C THR A 40 -22.68 2.29 5.25
N GLN A 41 -22.05 3.42 5.62
CA GLN A 41 -22.72 4.71 5.76
C GLN A 41 -23.39 5.18 4.46
N LEU A 42 -22.91 4.73 3.30
CA LEU A 42 -23.46 5.10 1.99
C LEU A 42 -24.81 4.44 1.69
N ARG A 43 -25.12 3.32 2.37
CA ARG A 43 -26.33 2.52 2.08
C ARG A 43 -27.65 3.25 2.37
N LEU A 44 -27.63 4.18 3.30
CA LEU A 44 -28.82 4.89 3.77
C LEU A 44 -28.88 6.35 3.33
N VAL A 45 -27.96 6.78 2.45
CA VAL A 45 -27.89 8.16 1.98
C VAL A 45 -29.04 8.47 1.03
N LYS A 46 -29.94 9.36 1.43
CA LYS A 46 -31.07 9.83 0.63
C LYS A 46 -30.77 11.15 -0.08
N GLU A 47 -30.03 12.03 0.57
CA GLU A 47 -29.70 13.37 0.06
C GLU A 47 -28.15 13.51 0.02
N PRO A 48 -27.59 14.31 -0.91
CA PRO A 48 -26.15 14.58 -0.96
C PRO A 48 -25.64 15.18 0.36
N GLN A 49 -24.57 14.59 0.90
CA GLN A 49 -23.97 15.06 2.14
C GLN A 49 -22.44 15.02 2.10
N THR A 50 -21.81 15.75 3.02
CA THR A 50 -20.38 15.68 3.24
C THR A 50 -20.09 14.77 4.43
N PHE A 51 -19.28 13.74 4.17
CA PHE A 51 -18.86 12.78 5.19
C PHE A 51 -17.57 13.22 5.87
N VAL A 52 -17.28 12.59 6.98
CA VAL A 52 -15.98 12.69 7.69
C VAL A 52 -15.37 11.29 7.70
N ALA A 53 -14.06 11.19 7.59
CA ALA A 53 -13.37 9.91 7.74
C ALA A 53 -13.54 9.38 9.16
N ASP A 54 -13.76 8.07 9.31
CA ASP A 54 -13.93 7.44 10.61
C ASP A 54 -12.62 7.42 11.39
N VAL A 55 -11.52 7.17 10.68
CA VAL A 55 -10.16 7.18 11.23
C VAL A 55 -9.21 7.89 10.26
N ARG A 56 -8.18 8.46 10.82
CA ARG A 56 -7.01 8.97 10.09
C ARG A 56 -5.73 8.59 10.82
N LEU A 57 -4.94 7.69 10.24
CA LEU A 57 -3.59 7.37 10.69
C LEU A 57 -2.61 8.39 10.08
N THR A 58 -1.79 9.04 10.91
CA THR A 58 -0.93 10.16 10.48
C THR A 58 0.57 9.88 10.57
N ASP A 59 0.95 8.67 10.91
CA ASP A 59 2.32 8.28 11.29
C ASP A 59 3.34 8.42 10.14
N PHE A 60 2.91 8.47 8.89
CA PHE A 60 3.80 8.44 7.72
C PHE A 60 3.69 9.64 6.74
N GLY A 61 2.78 10.55 6.97
CA GLY A 61 2.63 11.78 6.15
C GLY A 61 1.97 11.55 4.80
N ASN A 62 2.74 11.48 3.71
CA ASN A 62 2.24 11.26 2.35
C ASN A 62 2.52 9.84 1.86
N ALA A 63 1.77 9.41 0.84
CA ALA A 63 1.99 8.16 0.14
C ALA A 63 1.53 8.23 -1.31
N HIS A 64 2.17 7.43 -2.18
CA HIS A 64 1.82 7.34 -3.59
C HIS A 64 0.72 6.32 -3.83
N ASN A 65 0.92 5.09 -3.36
CA ASN A 65 0.05 3.95 -3.66
C ASN A 65 -0.23 3.10 -2.42
N ILE A 66 -1.26 2.25 -2.49
CA ILE A 66 -1.62 1.30 -1.43
C ILE A 66 -2.07 -0.03 -2.04
N TRP A 67 -1.64 -1.14 -1.46
CA TRP A 67 -2.16 -2.49 -1.69
C TRP A 67 -2.70 -3.06 -0.38
N ILE A 68 -3.77 -3.87 -0.43
CA ILE A 68 -4.25 -4.61 0.75
C ILE A 68 -4.25 -6.10 0.41
N ASN A 69 -3.56 -6.89 1.23
CA ASN A 69 -3.70 -8.33 1.23
C ASN A 69 -4.84 -8.69 2.19
N GLU A 70 -5.98 -9.07 1.62
CA GLU A 70 -7.19 -9.36 2.39
C GLU A 70 -7.06 -10.61 3.25
N GLU A 71 -6.19 -11.57 2.87
CA GLU A 71 -5.97 -12.81 3.62
C GLU A 71 -5.22 -12.55 4.93
N SER A 72 -4.22 -11.68 4.91
CA SER A 72 -3.43 -11.34 6.10
C SER A 72 -4.00 -10.17 6.91
N GLY A 73 -4.84 -9.34 6.30
CA GLY A 73 -5.35 -8.11 6.88
C GLY A 73 -4.27 -7.03 7.04
N TYR A 74 -3.31 -6.99 6.09
CA TYR A 74 -2.29 -5.95 6.04
C TYR A 74 -2.44 -5.07 4.80
N ALA A 75 -2.33 -3.76 5.02
CA ALA A 75 -2.14 -2.77 3.98
C ALA A 75 -0.63 -2.48 3.80
N TYR A 76 -0.21 -2.37 2.56
CA TYR A 76 1.15 -2.03 2.14
C TYR A 76 1.09 -0.68 1.43
N VAL A 77 1.78 0.30 1.99
CA VAL A 77 1.74 1.69 1.50
C VAL A 77 3.10 2.04 0.91
N PHE A 78 3.11 2.58 -0.30
CA PHE A 78 4.31 2.85 -1.08
C PHE A 78 4.57 4.34 -1.24
N GLY A 79 5.82 4.71 -1.47
CA GLY A 79 6.22 6.09 -1.74
C GLY A 79 6.03 7.04 -0.55
N THR A 80 6.16 6.52 0.67
CA THR A 80 6.16 7.36 1.88
C THR A 80 7.54 7.94 2.14
N LYS A 81 7.66 8.92 3.06
CA LYS A 81 8.97 9.38 3.53
C LYS A 81 9.62 8.44 4.55
N LEU A 82 8.86 7.51 5.10
CA LEU A 82 9.38 6.44 5.94
C LEU A 82 10.00 5.35 5.06
N TYR A 83 10.95 4.62 5.62
CA TYR A 83 11.64 3.52 4.93
C TYR A 83 12.18 3.91 3.54
N GLU A 84 12.65 5.17 3.39
CA GLU A 84 13.27 5.69 2.16
C GLU A 84 12.39 5.57 0.90
N GLY A 85 11.08 5.59 1.08
CA GLY A 85 10.11 5.41 0.00
C GLY A 85 9.71 3.96 -0.26
N GLY A 86 10.32 3.00 0.43
CA GLY A 86 9.97 1.58 0.35
C GLY A 86 8.62 1.27 1.02
N PRO A 87 8.17 0.02 0.94
CA PRO A 87 6.88 -0.39 1.46
C PRO A 87 6.80 -0.26 2.98
N LEU A 88 5.72 0.38 3.44
CA LEU A 88 5.30 0.48 4.83
C LEU A 88 4.19 -0.53 5.11
N PHE A 89 4.25 -1.24 6.23
CA PHE A 89 3.29 -2.29 6.60
C PHE A 89 2.35 -1.81 7.69
N ILE A 90 1.05 -1.85 7.41
CA ILE A 90 0.01 -1.39 8.32
C ILE A 90 -0.96 -2.54 8.59
N ASN A 91 -1.10 -2.93 9.84
CA ASN A 91 -2.13 -3.85 10.27
C ASN A 91 -3.50 -3.16 10.18
N VAL A 92 -4.42 -3.73 9.39
CA VAL A 92 -5.78 -3.21 9.17
C VAL A 92 -6.85 -4.26 9.50
N ASN A 93 -6.50 -5.28 10.29
CA ASN A 93 -7.46 -6.29 10.75
C ASN A 93 -8.62 -5.66 11.54
N ASP A 94 -8.36 -4.59 12.27
CA ASP A 94 -9.38 -3.67 12.73
C ASP A 94 -9.30 -2.39 11.89
N PRO A 95 -10.23 -2.16 10.95
CA PRO A 95 -10.22 -0.97 10.10
C PRO A 95 -10.27 0.35 10.87
N LEU A 96 -10.80 0.33 12.10
CA LEU A 96 -10.93 1.53 12.93
C LEU A 96 -9.74 1.76 13.87
N ASP A 97 -8.77 0.81 13.91
CA ASP A 97 -7.53 0.94 14.69
C ASP A 97 -6.30 0.49 13.87
N PRO A 98 -6.04 1.11 12.68
CA PRO A 98 -4.90 0.75 11.84
C PRO A 98 -3.59 1.10 12.54
N LYS A 99 -2.57 0.19 12.45
CA LYS A 99 -1.28 0.33 13.14
C LYS A 99 -0.11 0.08 12.21
N VAL A 100 0.86 0.98 12.20
CA VAL A 100 2.15 0.73 11.55
C VAL A 100 2.92 -0.33 12.34
N GLU A 101 3.29 -1.43 11.67
CA GLU A 101 3.99 -2.55 12.31
C GLU A 101 5.35 -2.86 11.69
N GLY A 102 5.73 -2.19 10.60
CA GLY A 102 7.01 -2.40 9.97
C GLY A 102 7.13 -1.73 8.61
N GLY A 103 8.19 -2.08 7.90
CA GLY A 103 8.47 -1.61 6.55
C GLY A 103 9.82 -2.12 6.04
N TYR A 104 10.14 -1.77 4.80
CA TYR A 104 11.37 -2.19 4.14
C TYR A 104 12.01 -1.03 3.39
N SER A 105 13.33 -0.81 3.57
CA SER A 105 14.05 0.36 3.02
C SER A 105 15.31 0.01 2.22
N ALA A 106 15.69 -1.28 2.11
CA ALA A 106 16.99 -1.62 1.56
C ALA A 106 17.14 -1.39 0.05
N ASP A 107 16.04 -1.22 -0.68
CA ASP A 107 16.04 -1.01 -2.13
C ASP A 107 15.36 0.31 -2.54
N SER A 108 15.38 1.31 -1.65
CA SER A 108 14.88 2.67 -1.88
C SER A 108 13.39 2.75 -2.28
N TYR A 109 13.00 3.62 -3.19
CA TYR A 109 11.63 3.95 -3.52
C TYR A 109 10.91 2.81 -4.26
N THR A 110 9.79 2.35 -3.70
CA THR A 110 8.85 1.45 -4.36
C THR A 110 7.63 2.26 -4.81
N HIS A 111 7.37 2.25 -6.12
CA HIS A 111 6.25 2.98 -6.72
C HIS A 111 4.93 2.27 -6.49
N ASP A 112 4.89 0.97 -6.75
CA ASP A 112 3.71 0.12 -6.62
C ASP A 112 4.12 -1.31 -6.27
N GLY A 113 3.19 -2.14 -5.86
CA GLY A 113 3.44 -3.54 -5.59
C GLY A 113 2.18 -4.37 -5.43
N GLN A 114 2.32 -5.66 -5.69
CA GLN A 114 1.32 -6.68 -5.39
C GLN A 114 1.80 -7.59 -4.28
N ILE A 115 0.94 -7.89 -3.33
CA ILE A 115 1.22 -8.80 -2.24
C ILE A 115 0.25 -9.97 -2.28
N VAL A 116 0.77 -11.18 -2.18
CA VAL A 116 0.00 -12.42 -2.21
C VAL A 116 0.45 -13.38 -1.13
N ILE A 117 -0.44 -14.27 -0.69
CA ILE A 117 -0.02 -15.51 -0.05
C ILE A 117 0.40 -16.46 -1.18
N TYR A 118 1.68 -16.76 -1.23
CA TYR A 118 2.27 -17.49 -2.34
C TYR A 118 1.82 -18.96 -2.38
N ASP A 119 1.20 -19.37 -3.48
CA ASP A 119 0.81 -20.75 -3.75
C ASP A 119 1.38 -21.29 -5.08
N GLY A 120 2.49 -20.71 -5.53
CA GLY A 120 3.19 -21.12 -6.74
C GLY A 120 4.03 -22.40 -6.57
N PRO A 121 4.82 -22.77 -7.59
CA PRO A 121 5.56 -24.03 -7.65
C PRO A 121 6.76 -24.12 -6.71
N ASP A 122 7.29 -23.00 -6.22
CA ASP A 122 8.41 -23.01 -5.29
C ASP A 122 7.94 -23.31 -3.87
N LEU A 123 8.13 -24.54 -3.45
CA LEU A 123 7.68 -25.04 -2.15
C LEU A 123 8.36 -24.35 -0.95
N VAL A 124 9.50 -23.70 -1.13
CA VAL A 124 10.20 -22.96 -0.07
C VAL A 124 9.37 -21.75 0.38
N PHE A 125 8.62 -21.14 -0.54
CA PHE A 125 7.83 -19.94 -0.27
C PHE A 125 6.32 -20.21 -0.15
N LYS A 126 5.89 -21.44 -0.32
CA LYS A 126 4.47 -21.80 -0.25
C LYS A 126 3.86 -21.40 1.11
N GLY A 127 2.75 -20.67 1.07
CA GLY A 127 2.05 -20.15 2.24
C GLY A 127 2.70 -18.92 2.88
N ARG A 128 3.81 -18.41 2.33
CA ARG A 128 4.41 -17.15 2.77
C ARG A 128 3.74 -15.96 2.11
N GLU A 129 3.79 -14.84 2.77
CA GLU A 129 3.33 -13.57 2.23
C GLU A 129 4.47 -12.90 1.45
N ILE A 130 4.31 -12.80 0.15
CA ILE A 130 5.35 -12.31 -0.77
C ILE A 130 4.90 -11.01 -1.43
N LEU A 131 5.76 -10.02 -1.34
CA LEU A 131 5.63 -8.73 -2.01
C LEU A 131 6.43 -8.74 -3.31
N PHE A 132 5.79 -8.36 -4.41
CA PHE A 132 6.38 -8.06 -5.71
C PHE A 132 6.30 -6.55 -5.92
N GLY A 133 7.42 -5.87 -5.74
CA GLY A 133 7.49 -4.41 -5.80
C GLY A 133 8.09 -3.91 -7.10
N SER A 134 7.51 -2.84 -7.64
CA SER A 134 8.04 -2.09 -8.78
C SER A 134 8.81 -0.89 -8.25
N ASN A 135 10.13 -0.99 -8.24
CA ASN A 135 11.00 0.08 -7.76
C ASN A 135 11.41 1.00 -8.90
N SER A 136 11.31 2.30 -8.65
CA SER A 136 11.69 3.30 -9.64
C SER A 136 11.90 4.66 -8.98
N ASP A 137 13.14 5.04 -8.82
CA ASP A 137 13.51 6.36 -8.31
C ASP A 137 13.64 7.43 -9.41
N GLY A 138 13.38 7.03 -10.66
CA GLY A 138 13.58 7.87 -11.86
C GLY A 138 15.04 7.90 -12.34
N GLY A 139 15.92 7.09 -11.74
CA GLY A 139 17.33 6.93 -12.07
C GLY A 139 17.67 5.57 -12.70
N GLU A 140 18.82 5.02 -12.32
CA GLU A 140 19.34 3.76 -12.89
C GLU A 140 18.80 2.50 -12.18
N ASP A 141 18.17 2.65 -11.02
CA ASP A 141 17.74 1.55 -10.15
C ASP A 141 16.28 1.13 -10.38
N ASN A 142 15.85 1.11 -11.64
CA ASN A 142 14.53 0.57 -12.00
C ASN A 142 14.58 -0.94 -11.98
N GLN A 143 13.86 -1.56 -11.05
CA GLN A 143 13.91 -3.01 -10.83
C GLN A 143 12.57 -3.55 -10.29
N ILE A 144 12.40 -4.84 -10.43
CA ILE A 144 11.37 -5.58 -9.67
C ILE A 144 12.06 -6.20 -8.47
N ILE A 145 11.52 -5.98 -7.29
CA ILE A 145 11.98 -6.60 -6.05
C ILE A 145 10.99 -7.64 -5.56
N ILE A 146 11.49 -8.72 -5.00
CA ILE A 146 10.67 -9.79 -4.41
C ILE A 146 11.09 -9.94 -2.95
N ILE A 147 10.15 -9.73 -2.03
CA ILE A 147 10.41 -9.70 -0.60
C ILE A 147 9.45 -10.64 0.12
N ASP A 148 9.98 -11.50 0.98
CA ASP A 148 9.20 -12.23 1.99
C ASP A 148 8.85 -11.25 3.12
N VAL A 149 7.57 -10.93 3.25
CA VAL A 149 7.01 -10.02 4.25
C VAL A 149 6.13 -10.75 5.26
N THR A 150 6.28 -12.06 5.37
CA THR A 150 5.53 -12.90 6.33
C THR A 150 5.75 -12.40 7.76
N GLU A 151 7.01 -12.14 8.12
CA GLU A 151 7.38 -11.54 9.40
C GLU A 151 7.57 -10.03 9.22
N LYS A 152 6.58 -9.23 9.64
CA LYS A 152 6.53 -7.77 9.42
C LYS A 152 7.70 -7.02 10.05
N SER A 153 8.22 -7.52 11.16
CA SER A 153 9.38 -6.94 11.86
C SER A 153 10.71 -7.27 11.20
N ARG A 154 10.75 -8.25 10.30
CA ARG A 154 11.98 -8.73 9.66
C ARG A 154 11.73 -9.18 8.22
N PRO A 155 11.38 -8.27 7.31
CA PRO A 155 11.22 -8.59 5.89
C PRO A 155 12.56 -9.05 5.29
N VAL A 156 12.51 -10.01 4.37
CA VAL A 156 13.70 -10.62 3.75
C VAL A 156 13.61 -10.53 2.24
N LYS A 157 14.56 -9.83 1.61
CA LYS A 157 14.65 -9.83 0.14
C LYS A 157 14.99 -11.24 -0.36
N ILE A 158 14.16 -11.74 -1.26
CA ILE A 158 14.33 -13.03 -1.94
C ILE A 158 15.15 -12.82 -3.21
N SER A 159 14.77 -11.81 -4.01
CA SER A 159 15.39 -11.54 -5.32
C SER A 159 15.14 -10.10 -5.74
N ASP A 160 15.94 -9.64 -6.67
CA ASP A 160 15.66 -8.47 -7.50
C ASP A 160 15.97 -8.79 -8.97
N ILE A 161 15.31 -8.07 -9.87
CA ILE A 161 15.49 -8.24 -11.32
C ILE A 161 15.67 -6.86 -11.94
N ASN A 162 16.89 -6.60 -12.38
CA ASN A 162 17.22 -5.51 -13.28
C ASN A 162 17.17 -6.01 -14.73
N TYR A 163 16.73 -5.18 -15.64
CA TYR A 163 16.66 -5.51 -17.07
C TYR A 163 17.34 -4.43 -17.91
N SER A 164 17.94 -4.85 -19.01
CA SER A 164 18.63 -3.93 -19.93
C SER A 164 17.67 -2.88 -20.48
N PHE A 165 18.11 -1.62 -20.49
CA PHE A 165 17.29 -0.48 -20.89
C PHE A 165 16.04 -0.30 -20.03
N SER A 166 16.15 -0.58 -18.75
CA SER A 166 15.06 -0.39 -17.80
C SER A 166 14.58 1.07 -17.85
N GLY A 167 13.31 1.22 -18.21
CA GLY A 167 12.58 2.45 -17.98
C GLY A 167 11.99 2.46 -16.56
N TYR A 168 11.08 3.36 -16.32
CA TYR A 168 10.38 3.44 -15.03
C TYR A 168 9.59 2.14 -14.76
N ALA A 169 9.93 1.41 -13.70
CA ALA A 169 9.16 0.23 -13.26
C ALA A 169 7.90 0.71 -12.54
N HIS A 170 6.81 0.87 -13.29
CA HIS A 170 5.60 1.51 -12.80
C HIS A 170 4.72 0.57 -12.00
N GLN A 171 4.34 -0.56 -12.59
CA GLN A 171 3.41 -1.51 -12.01
C GLN A 171 3.62 -2.92 -12.58
N GLY A 172 3.37 -3.94 -11.77
CA GLY A 172 3.37 -5.34 -12.18
C GLY A 172 2.22 -6.10 -11.55
N ILE A 173 1.63 -7.04 -12.28
CA ILE A 173 0.58 -7.94 -11.78
C ILE A 173 0.97 -9.36 -12.13
N LEU A 174 0.91 -10.26 -11.18
CA LEU A 174 1.08 -11.69 -11.40
C LEU A 174 -0.05 -12.22 -12.28
N THR A 175 0.29 -13.08 -13.22
CA THR A 175 -0.69 -13.87 -13.99
C THR A 175 -0.97 -15.18 -13.29
N GLU A 176 -2.18 -15.73 -13.48
CA GLU A 176 -2.54 -17.08 -13.04
C GLU A 176 -1.74 -18.15 -13.79
#